data_096b4fe3ad0d643a474c4363402c3c07
#
_entry.id   096b4fe3ad0d643a474c4363402c3c07
#
_cell.length_a   1.000
_cell.length_b   1.000
_cell.length_c   1.000
_cell.angle_alpha   90.00
_cell.angle_beta   90.00
_cell.angle_gamma   90.00
#
_symmetry.space_group_name_H-M   'P 1'
#
loop_
_entity.id
_entity.type
_entity.pdbx_description
1 polymer ?
#
loop_
_entity_poly.entity_id
_entity_poly.type
_entity_poly.pdbx_seq_one_letter_code
_entity_poly.pdbx_strand_id
1 'polypeptide(L)'
;ILVACSNASNKDLVHIGVLQYVEHPSLSATRKGFIEELKEEGYVDGKNIKIDYQNAQGDQSNLQTISQSLIEDNDVMLAIATPAAQSLSSLTKGKPILFTAVTDPVSAKLVKSMDNVGGNVTGTSDMSPINKQVELLKKVFPNTKKVGIMYTTSERNSEVQVEEAKKYFK
;
A
#
# COMPACT_ATOMS: atom_id res chain seq x y z
N ILE A 1 -14.61 -30.95 45.13
CA ILE A 1 -14.19 -29.61 44.67
C ILE A 1 -14.18 -29.65 43.14
N LEU A 2 -15.25 -29.15 42.51
CA LEU A 2 -15.34 -28.98 41.05
C LEU A 2 -14.62 -27.67 40.71
N VAL A 3 -13.49 -27.77 40.02
CA VAL A 3 -12.85 -26.64 39.39
C VAL A 3 -13.58 -26.38 38.07
N ALA A 4 -14.43 -25.36 38.04
CA ALA A 4 -15.01 -24.84 36.82
C ALA A 4 -13.88 -24.15 36.06
N CYS A 5 -13.36 -24.78 35.00
CA CYS A 5 -12.62 -24.08 33.95
C CYS A 5 -13.58 -23.12 33.28
N SER A 6 -13.50 -21.85 33.65
CA SER A 6 -14.13 -20.79 32.86
C SER A 6 -13.49 -20.80 31.45
N ASN A 7 -14.24 -21.27 30.48
CA ASN A 7 -13.94 -20.99 29.08
C ASN A 7 -13.94 -19.46 28.94
N ALA A 8 -12.74 -18.86 28.98
CA ALA A 8 -12.58 -17.52 28.48
C ALA A 8 -13.09 -17.56 27.03
N SER A 9 -14.16 -16.84 26.75
CA SER A 9 -14.67 -16.67 25.40
C SER A 9 -13.50 -16.24 24.53
N ASN A 10 -13.10 -17.11 23.61
CA ASN A 10 -12.17 -16.78 22.54
C ASN A 10 -12.88 -15.69 21.75
N LYS A 11 -12.65 -14.41 22.08
CA LYS A 11 -13.01 -13.32 21.18
C LYS A 11 -12.16 -13.59 19.97
N ASP A 12 -12.82 -13.89 18.85
CA ASP A 12 -12.13 -14.05 17.58
C ASP A 12 -11.27 -12.79 17.36
N LEU A 13 -9.95 -13.00 17.23
CA LEU A 13 -9.02 -11.90 17.01
C LEU A 13 -9.34 -11.28 15.63
N VAL A 14 -9.24 -9.97 15.53
CA VAL A 14 -9.25 -9.31 14.23
C VAL A 14 -7.97 -9.67 13.50
N HIS A 15 -8.11 -10.26 12.31
CA HIS A 15 -7.00 -10.65 11.45
C HIS A 15 -6.70 -9.53 10.46
N ILE A 16 -5.45 -9.10 10.40
CA ILE A 16 -4.95 -8.03 9.53
C ILE A 16 -3.95 -8.61 8.55
N GLY A 17 -4.33 -8.71 7.28
CA GLY A 17 -3.42 -9.11 6.21
C GLY A 17 -2.58 -7.92 5.74
N VAL A 18 -1.26 -8.04 5.73
CA VAL A 18 -0.34 -6.99 5.26
C VAL A 18 0.41 -7.50 4.04
N LEU A 19 0.12 -6.91 2.88
CA LEU A 19 0.78 -7.22 1.62
C LEU A 19 1.77 -6.12 1.24
N GLN A 20 3.05 -6.43 1.24
CA GLN A 20 4.12 -5.59 0.71
C GLN A 20 4.52 -6.06 -0.68
N TYR A 21 4.57 -5.16 -1.66
CA TYR A 21 4.89 -5.53 -3.05
C TYR A 21 6.30 -6.07 -3.21
N VAL A 22 7.30 -5.35 -2.67
CA VAL A 22 8.73 -5.70 -2.80
C VAL A 22 9.50 -5.26 -1.56
N GLU A 23 10.61 -5.93 -1.27
CA GLU A 23 11.51 -5.49 -0.20
C GLU A 23 12.25 -4.22 -0.62
N HIS A 24 11.99 -3.14 0.10
CA HIS A 24 12.63 -1.84 -0.06
C HIS A 24 12.65 -1.11 1.27
N PRO A 25 13.72 -0.40 1.65
CA PRO A 25 13.83 0.26 2.95
C PRO A 25 12.64 1.17 3.29
N SER A 26 12.15 1.96 2.32
CA SER A 26 11.00 2.85 2.53
C SER A 26 9.70 2.09 2.78
N LEU A 27 9.45 1.01 2.03
CA LEU A 27 8.22 0.20 2.20
C LEU A 27 8.26 -0.58 3.52
N SER A 28 9.43 -1.09 3.90
CA SER A 28 9.62 -1.76 5.19
C SER A 28 9.50 -0.79 6.37
N ALA A 29 9.96 0.47 6.22
CA ALA A 29 9.73 1.53 7.20
C ALA A 29 8.24 1.87 7.33
N THR A 30 7.52 1.96 6.23
CA THR A 30 6.06 2.19 6.21
C THR A 30 5.30 1.08 6.96
N ARG A 31 5.65 -0.18 6.71
CA ARG A 31 5.08 -1.31 7.44
C ARG A 31 5.36 -1.24 8.94
N LYS A 32 6.60 -0.94 9.32
CA LYS A 32 6.98 -0.79 10.73
C LYS A 32 6.18 0.31 11.41
N GLY A 33 6.07 1.49 10.79
CA GLY A 33 5.28 2.60 11.33
C GLY A 33 3.82 2.23 11.55
N PHE A 34 3.21 1.50 10.62
CA PHE A 34 1.84 1.00 10.80
C PHE A 34 1.69 0.08 12.01
N ILE A 35 2.62 -0.86 12.19
CA ILE A 35 2.60 -1.81 13.33
C ILE A 35 2.88 -1.09 14.65
N GLU A 36 3.79 -0.12 14.67
CA GLU A 36 4.11 0.69 15.84
C GLU A 36 2.89 1.51 16.28
N GLU A 37 2.22 2.19 15.35
CA GLU A 37 1.00 2.96 15.62
C GLU A 37 -0.13 2.08 16.16
N LEU A 38 -0.38 0.91 15.55
CA LEU A 38 -1.34 -0.05 16.09
C LEU A 38 -1.04 -0.40 17.55
N LYS A 39 0.24 -0.61 17.87
CA LYS A 39 0.66 -0.93 19.23
C LYS A 39 0.45 0.23 20.20
N GLU A 40 0.72 1.47 19.79
CA GLU A 40 0.48 2.69 20.58
C GLU A 40 -1.01 2.88 20.86
N GLU A 41 -1.87 2.56 19.88
CA GLU A 41 -3.32 2.55 20.00
C GLU A 41 -3.88 1.33 20.77
N GLY A 42 -3.01 0.46 21.28
CA GLY A 42 -3.38 -0.69 22.10
C GLY A 42 -3.69 -1.98 21.33
N TYR A 43 -3.49 -1.99 20.01
CA TYR A 43 -3.63 -3.18 19.18
C TYR A 43 -2.29 -3.91 19.07
N VAL A 44 -2.18 -5.05 19.75
CA VAL A 44 -0.92 -5.79 19.87
C VAL A 44 -1.06 -7.15 19.21
N ASP A 45 -0.19 -7.42 18.24
CA ASP A 45 -0.13 -8.69 17.53
C ASP A 45 0.09 -9.87 18.51
N GLY A 46 -0.70 -10.93 18.31
CA GLY A 46 -0.73 -12.10 19.19
C GLY A 46 -1.47 -11.91 20.53
N LYS A 47 -2.04 -10.72 20.81
CA LYS A 47 -2.85 -10.46 22.02
C LYS A 47 -4.32 -10.18 21.70
N ASN A 48 -4.60 -9.17 20.92
CA ASN A 48 -5.96 -8.74 20.57
C ASN A 48 -6.17 -8.53 19.08
N ILE A 49 -5.12 -8.62 18.28
CA ILE A 49 -5.14 -8.74 16.82
C ILE A 49 -4.17 -9.84 16.38
N LYS A 50 -4.29 -10.25 15.11
CA LYS A 50 -3.30 -11.12 14.45
C LYS A 50 -2.88 -10.47 13.14
N ILE A 51 -1.57 -10.30 12.94
CA ILE A 51 -1.00 -9.74 11.71
C ILE A 51 -0.43 -10.87 10.87
N ASP A 52 -0.91 -10.99 9.64
CA ASP A 52 -0.36 -11.88 8.61
C ASP A 52 0.37 -11.02 7.57
N TYR A 53 1.72 -11.04 7.62
CA TYR A 53 2.57 -10.28 6.72
C TYR A 53 3.11 -11.16 5.59
N GLN A 54 2.91 -10.70 4.36
CA GLN A 54 3.42 -11.33 3.15
C GLN A 54 4.13 -10.32 2.26
N ASN A 55 5.15 -10.79 1.53
CA ASN A 55 5.91 -9.99 0.57
C ASN A 55 5.93 -10.68 -0.80
N ALA A 56 5.46 -9.99 -1.82
CA ALA A 56 5.37 -10.53 -3.18
C ALA A 56 6.72 -10.59 -3.92
N GLN A 57 7.79 -10.04 -3.35
CA GLN A 57 9.14 -10.01 -3.93
C GLN A 57 9.22 -9.35 -5.33
N GLY A 58 8.28 -8.43 -5.64
CA GLY A 58 8.18 -7.80 -6.95
C GLY A 58 7.65 -8.71 -8.06
N ASP A 59 7.20 -9.91 -7.73
CA ASP A 59 6.69 -10.89 -8.68
C ASP A 59 5.16 -10.82 -8.79
N GLN A 60 4.66 -10.69 -10.02
CA GLN A 60 3.22 -10.53 -10.29
C GLN A 60 2.41 -11.80 -10.00
N SER A 61 3.00 -12.98 -10.18
CA SER A 61 2.34 -14.27 -9.90
C SER A 61 2.20 -14.47 -8.38
N ASN A 62 3.27 -14.20 -7.64
CA ASN A 62 3.26 -14.23 -6.18
C ASN A 62 2.24 -13.22 -5.64
N LEU A 63 2.21 -12.01 -6.20
CA LEU A 63 1.28 -10.96 -5.80
C LEU A 63 -0.17 -11.42 -5.84
N GLN A 64 -0.59 -12.08 -6.94
CA GLN A 64 -1.94 -12.56 -7.10
C GLN A 64 -2.27 -13.71 -6.12
N THR A 65 -1.38 -14.69 -6.01
CA THR A 65 -1.56 -15.84 -5.12
C THR A 65 -1.64 -15.40 -3.65
N ILE A 66 -0.74 -14.53 -3.22
CA ILE A 66 -0.73 -14.00 -1.86
C ILE A 66 -1.98 -13.16 -1.58
N SER A 67 -2.42 -12.34 -2.55
CA SER A 67 -3.64 -11.53 -2.40
C SER A 67 -4.87 -12.39 -2.17
N GLN A 68 -5.00 -13.53 -2.86
CA GLN A 68 -6.11 -14.47 -2.67
C GLN A 68 -6.12 -15.04 -1.25
N SER A 69 -4.97 -15.57 -0.80
CA SER A 69 -4.86 -16.14 0.54
C SER A 69 -5.13 -15.09 1.63
N LEU A 70 -4.54 -13.89 1.52
CA LEU A 70 -4.76 -12.84 2.52
C LEU A 70 -6.24 -12.43 2.61
N ILE A 71 -6.95 -12.36 1.47
CA ILE A 71 -8.38 -12.02 1.48
C ILE A 71 -9.22 -13.12 2.13
N GLU A 72 -8.87 -14.38 1.94
CA GLU A 72 -9.60 -15.50 2.54
C GLU A 72 -9.43 -15.51 4.07
N ASP A 73 -8.21 -15.30 4.55
CA ASP A 73 -7.81 -15.55 5.94
C ASP A 73 -7.90 -14.32 6.85
N ASN A 74 -8.10 -13.11 6.31
CA ASN A 74 -8.05 -11.86 7.09
C ASN A 74 -9.33 -11.02 6.96
N ASP A 75 -9.62 -10.22 7.97
CA ASP A 75 -10.80 -9.35 8.05
C ASP A 75 -10.58 -8.01 7.35
N VAL A 76 -9.37 -7.46 7.45
CA VAL A 76 -8.94 -6.19 6.86
C VAL A 76 -7.55 -6.33 6.27
N MET A 77 -7.27 -5.66 5.16
CA MET A 77 -5.96 -5.70 4.50
C MET A 77 -5.27 -4.34 4.51
N LEU A 78 -3.95 -4.35 4.69
CA LEU A 78 -3.05 -3.25 4.38
C LEU A 78 -2.25 -3.60 3.12
N ALA A 79 -2.37 -2.77 2.10
CA ALA A 79 -1.59 -2.85 0.87
C ALA A 79 -0.46 -1.82 0.88
N ILE A 80 0.77 -2.25 0.72
CA ILE A 80 1.94 -1.37 0.66
C ILE A 80 2.49 -1.37 -0.76
N ALA A 81 2.39 -0.24 -1.43
CA ALA A 81 2.66 0.09 -2.84
C ALA A 81 1.47 -0.18 -3.79
N THR A 82 1.48 0.55 -4.91
CA THR A 82 0.40 0.55 -5.91
C THR A 82 0.05 -0.85 -6.44
N PRO A 83 1.00 -1.71 -6.84
CA PRO A 83 0.67 -3.05 -7.33
C PRO A 83 -0.05 -3.93 -6.29
N ALA A 84 0.35 -3.84 -5.01
CA ALA A 84 -0.29 -4.58 -3.92
C ALA A 84 -1.75 -4.11 -3.71
N ALA A 85 -1.99 -2.81 -3.72
CA ALA A 85 -3.32 -2.24 -3.59
C ALA A 85 -4.23 -2.62 -4.77
N GLN A 86 -3.72 -2.59 -6.00
CA GLN A 86 -4.44 -3.01 -7.19
C GLN A 86 -4.80 -4.50 -7.15
N SER A 87 -3.86 -5.36 -6.75
CA SER A 87 -4.10 -6.80 -6.65
C SER A 87 -5.23 -7.11 -5.65
N LEU A 88 -5.13 -6.62 -4.43
CA LEU A 88 -6.17 -6.83 -3.41
C LEU A 88 -7.52 -6.25 -3.82
N SER A 89 -7.57 -5.02 -4.34
CA SER A 89 -8.82 -4.35 -4.73
C SER A 89 -9.52 -5.00 -5.91
N SER A 90 -8.81 -5.74 -6.75
CA SER A 90 -9.38 -6.49 -7.87
C SER A 90 -10.14 -7.74 -7.43
N LEU A 91 -9.77 -8.32 -6.29
CA LEU A 91 -10.26 -9.60 -5.81
C LEU A 91 -11.42 -9.50 -4.82
N THR A 92 -11.58 -8.38 -4.12
CA THR A 92 -12.70 -8.20 -3.18
C THR A 92 -13.31 -6.81 -3.24
N LYS A 93 -14.64 -6.76 -3.06
CA LYS A 93 -15.41 -5.51 -2.91
C LYS A 93 -16.08 -5.42 -1.54
N GLY A 94 -15.92 -6.43 -0.70
CA GLY A 94 -16.58 -6.51 0.61
C GLY A 94 -15.65 -6.26 1.79
N LYS A 95 -14.42 -6.75 1.74
CA LYS A 95 -13.48 -6.57 2.85
C LYS A 95 -12.76 -5.23 2.74
N PRO A 96 -12.54 -4.51 3.87
CA PRO A 96 -11.81 -3.24 3.88
C PRO A 96 -10.37 -3.42 3.44
N ILE A 97 -9.89 -2.51 2.59
CA ILE A 97 -8.50 -2.43 2.14
C ILE A 97 -7.97 -1.03 2.44
N LEU A 98 -6.93 -0.95 3.24
CA LEU A 98 -6.13 0.25 3.45
C LEU A 98 -4.93 0.21 2.51
N PHE A 99 -4.59 1.32 1.89
CA PHE A 99 -3.35 1.43 1.11
C PHE A 99 -2.44 2.52 1.66
N THR A 100 -1.15 2.32 1.46
CA THR A 100 -0.11 3.32 1.71
C THR A 100 1.01 3.15 0.71
N ALA A 101 1.89 4.16 0.56
CA ALA A 101 2.91 4.20 -0.47
C ALA A 101 2.31 4.02 -1.90
N VAL A 102 1.18 4.67 -2.13
CA VAL A 102 0.48 4.70 -3.43
C VAL A 102 0.57 6.11 -4.01
N THR A 103 1.21 6.23 -5.16
CA THR A 103 1.50 7.53 -5.79
C THR A 103 0.22 8.27 -6.17
N ASP A 104 -0.64 7.65 -6.99
CA ASP A 104 -1.90 8.23 -7.44
C ASP A 104 -3.03 7.18 -7.37
N PRO A 105 -3.82 7.17 -6.28
CA PRO A 105 -4.87 6.19 -6.10
C PRO A 105 -6.04 6.33 -7.08
N VAL A 106 -6.26 7.51 -7.65
CA VAL A 106 -7.29 7.74 -8.69
C VAL A 106 -6.86 7.12 -10.01
N SER A 107 -5.64 7.44 -10.46
CA SER A 107 -5.04 6.87 -11.68
C SER A 107 -4.88 5.34 -11.59
N ALA A 108 -4.60 4.83 -10.37
CA ALA A 108 -4.54 3.40 -10.08
C ALA A 108 -5.91 2.72 -10.00
N LYS A 109 -7.01 3.49 -10.13
CA LYS A 109 -8.42 3.01 -10.04
C LYS A 109 -8.78 2.39 -8.68
N LEU A 110 -8.13 2.83 -7.63
CA LEU A 110 -8.39 2.38 -6.26
C LEU A 110 -9.55 3.16 -5.63
N VAL A 111 -9.64 4.46 -5.93
CA VAL A 111 -10.67 5.36 -5.44
C VAL A 111 -11.26 6.18 -6.59
N LYS A 112 -12.46 6.72 -6.42
CA LYS A 112 -13.11 7.57 -7.43
C LYS A 112 -12.47 8.96 -7.52
N SER A 113 -12.17 9.54 -6.37
CA SER A 113 -11.44 10.80 -6.22
C SER A 113 -10.77 10.83 -4.85
N MET A 114 -9.92 11.82 -4.59
CA MET A 114 -9.28 11.97 -3.28
C MET A 114 -10.28 12.30 -2.15
N ASP A 115 -11.38 12.97 -2.47
CA ASP A 115 -12.44 13.35 -1.51
C ASP A 115 -13.56 12.31 -1.40
N ASN A 116 -13.64 11.37 -2.35
CA ASN A 116 -14.66 10.33 -2.38
C ASN A 116 -14.08 9.00 -2.85
N VAL A 117 -13.79 8.14 -1.90
CA VAL A 117 -13.21 6.80 -2.17
C VAL A 117 -14.17 5.90 -2.96
N GLY A 118 -15.47 5.97 -2.69
CA GLY A 118 -16.52 5.30 -3.46
C GLY A 118 -16.60 3.78 -3.32
N GLY A 119 -15.92 3.18 -2.35
CA GLY A 119 -15.88 1.72 -2.14
C GLY A 119 -15.23 1.30 -0.83
N ASN A 120 -14.70 0.08 -0.82
CA ASN A 120 -14.06 -0.55 0.34
C ASN A 120 -12.55 -0.29 0.44
N VAL A 121 -12.01 0.60 -0.40
CA VAL A 121 -10.57 0.89 -0.50
C VAL A 121 -10.31 2.34 -0.11
N THR A 122 -9.41 2.58 0.84
CA THR A 122 -9.00 3.93 1.27
C THR A 122 -7.54 3.91 1.71
N GLY A 123 -6.92 5.07 1.92
CA GLY A 123 -5.53 5.12 2.38
C GLY A 123 -4.86 6.46 2.16
N THR A 124 -3.52 6.44 2.09
CA THR A 124 -2.68 7.61 1.96
C THR A 124 -1.88 7.60 0.67
N SER A 125 -1.86 8.75 -0.03
CA SER A 125 -1.01 8.96 -1.21
C SER A 125 0.36 9.49 -0.82
N ASP A 126 1.39 9.07 -1.56
CA ASP A 126 2.77 9.54 -1.46
C ASP A 126 3.24 10.28 -2.72
N MET A 127 2.32 10.88 -3.48
CA MET A 127 2.63 11.62 -4.70
C MET A 127 3.74 12.65 -4.46
N SER A 128 4.85 12.48 -5.16
CA SER A 128 5.98 13.39 -5.10
C SER A 128 5.68 14.73 -5.81
N PRO A 129 6.22 15.87 -5.34
CA PRO A 129 6.07 17.16 -5.99
C PRO A 129 6.95 17.26 -7.26
N ILE A 130 6.56 16.57 -8.32
CA ILE A 130 7.32 16.43 -9.58
C ILE A 130 7.66 17.79 -10.20
N ASN A 131 6.75 18.76 -10.14
CA ASN A 131 7.00 20.13 -10.58
C ASN A 131 8.24 20.73 -9.92
N LYS A 132 8.34 20.63 -8.59
CA LYS A 132 9.49 21.17 -7.84
C LYS A 132 10.79 20.42 -8.15
N GLN A 133 10.70 19.11 -8.39
CA GLN A 133 11.86 18.30 -8.79
C GLN A 133 12.39 18.75 -10.16
N VAL A 134 11.50 19.00 -11.12
CA VAL A 134 11.88 19.51 -12.46
C VAL A 134 12.41 20.94 -12.38
N GLU A 135 11.81 21.80 -11.55
CA GLU A 135 12.33 23.16 -11.30
C GLU A 135 13.74 23.12 -10.71
N LEU A 136 13.98 22.25 -9.74
CA LEU A 136 15.31 22.08 -9.14
C LEU A 136 16.32 21.59 -10.17
N LEU A 137 15.96 20.60 -10.99
CA LEU A 137 16.81 20.12 -12.09
C LEU A 137 17.19 21.25 -13.03
N LYS A 138 16.24 22.09 -13.47
CA LYS A 138 16.50 23.24 -14.33
C LYS A 138 17.42 24.28 -13.68
N LYS A 139 17.31 24.49 -12.37
CA LYS A 139 18.20 25.39 -11.61
C LYS A 139 19.64 24.86 -11.50
N VAL A 140 19.78 23.56 -11.22
CA VAL A 140 21.11 22.93 -11.07
C VAL A 140 21.80 22.76 -12.43
N PHE A 141 21.05 22.47 -13.47
CA PHE A 141 21.55 22.22 -14.81
C PHE A 141 20.88 23.10 -15.86
N PRO A 142 21.10 24.44 -15.84
CA PRO A 142 20.36 25.41 -16.66
C PRO A 142 20.57 25.26 -18.16
N ASN A 143 21.66 24.66 -18.58
CA ASN A 143 22.01 24.44 -20.00
C ASN A 143 21.59 23.07 -20.54
N THR A 144 20.90 22.24 -19.75
CA THR A 144 20.47 20.92 -20.16
C THR A 144 19.40 20.99 -21.24
N LYS A 145 19.65 20.34 -22.37
CA LYS A 145 18.73 20.27 -23.51
C LYS A 145 18.01 18.94 -23.65
N LYS A 146 18.52 17.90 -22.99
CA LYS A 146 17.97 16.54 -23.05
C LYS A 146 17.98 15.92 -21.66
N VAL A 147 16.85 15.31 -21.25
CA VAL A 147 16.70 14.59 -20.01
C VAL A 147 16.21 13.17 -20.33
N GLY A 148 16.91 12.17 -19.83
CA GLY A 148 16.46 10.77 -19.87
C GLY A 148 15.73 10.42 -18.58
N ILE A 149 14.59 9.73 -18.67
CA ILE A 149 13.85 9.22 -17.53
C ILE A 149 13.78 7.69 -17.64
N MET A 150 14.31 6.99 -16.65
CA MET A 150 14.17 5.55 -16.54
C MET A 150 12.99 5.22 -15.61
N TYR A 151 12.12 4.32 -16.03
CA TYR A 151 10.93 3.94 -15.27
C TYR A 151 10.46 2.53 -15.61
N THR A 152 9.61 1.96 -14.76
CA THR A 152 9.02 0.64 -14.95
C THR A 152 7.70 0.76 -15.70
N THR A 153 7.63 0.23 -16.93
CA THR A 153 6.46 0.35 -17.81
C THR A 153 5.28 -0.53 -17.37
N SER A 154 5.51 -1.54 -16.54
CA SER A 154 4.47 -2.41 -16.00
C SER A 154 3.82 -1.87 -14.72
N GLU A 155 4.28 -0.72 -14.23
CA GLU A 155 3.76 -0.10 -13.01
C GLU A 155 3.12 1.26 -13.29
N ARG A 156 1.82 1.38 -13.02
CA ARG A 156 1.05 2.60 -13.29
C ARG A 156 1.58 3.83 -12.55
N ASN A 157 2.04 3.66 -11.32
CA ASN A 157 2.67 4.73 -10.55
C ASN A 157 3.92 5.32 -11.24
N SER A 158 4.74 4.49 -11.89
CA SER A 158 5.90 4.94 -12.68
C SER A 158 5.48 5.75 -13.90
N GLU A 159 4.50 5.26 -14.65
CA GLU A 159 3.98 5.97 -15.85
C GLU A 159 3.42 7.34 -15.49
N VAL A 160 2.60 7.45 -14.44
CA VAL A 160 2.00 8.70 -13.98
C VAL A 160 3.06 9.75 -13.67
N GLN A 161 4.13 9.37 -12.97
CA GLN A 161 5.21 10.29 -12.63
C GLN A 161 5.96 10.78 -13.89
N VAL A 162 6.18 9.91 -14.88
CA VAL A 162 6.79 10.29 -16.14
C VAL A 162 5.89 11.24 -16.96
N GLU A 163 4.59 10.92 -17.04
CA GLU A 163 3.61 11.77 -17.70
C GLU A 163 3.56 13.16 -17.07
N GLU A 164 3.57 13.22 -15.73
CA GLU A 164 3.60 14.48 -14.99
C GLU A 164 4.90 15.25 -15.24
N ALA A 165 6.07 14.60 -15.15
CA ALA A 165 7.36 15.25 -15.41
C ALA A 165 7.45 15.86 -16.80
N LYS A 166 6.94 15.17 -17.84
CA LYS A 166 6.92 15.67 -19.22
C LYS A 166 6.18 16.99 -19.37
N LYS A 167 5.16 17.28 -18.55
CA LYS A 167 4.41 18.55 -18.61
C LYS A 167 5.28 19.75 -18.24
N TYR A 168 6.25 19.55 -17.35
CA TYR A 168 7.13 20.62 -16.85
C TYR A 168 8.46 20.74 -17.62
N PHE A 169 8.76 19.83 -18.54
CA PHE A 169 9.92 19.93 -19.43
C PHE A 169 9.62 20.65 -20.76
N LYS A 170 8.39 21.03 -21.00
CA LYS A 170 7.96 21.79 -22.17
C LYS A 170 8.41 23.25 -22.11
#